data_661908897239d035c58e018630d6d3c3
#
_entry.id   661908897239d035c58e018630d6d3c3
#
_cell.length_a   1.000
_cell.length_b   1.000
_cell.length_c   1.000
_cell.angle_alpha   90.00
_cell.angle_beta   90.00
_cell.angle_gamma   90.00
#
_symmetry.space_group_name_H-M   'P 1'
#
loop_
_entity.id
_entity.type
_entity.pdbx_description
1 polymer ?
#
loop_
_entity_poly.entity_id
_entity_poly.type
_entity_poly.pdbx_seq_one_letter_code
_entity_poly.pdbx_strand_id
1 'polypeptide(L)'
;MHILLRSLLKEIEQDQSEQSPLKYQFYCDMDGVLVDMDGGFKKISGGLLPKDYEAKNGKNSFWKIVNQHPNFWIELEPLPDAKVLWDYIKDNFKTPPPVILSAGQGNRIVEQKTAWIRKHIDPSVQVIIANSGVNKPQYIINSTEPNLTHILLDDTNKNITAWENSGEGRIALLHKNGADSIKLIQSIISK
;
A
#
# COMPACT_ATOMS: atom_id res chain seq x y z
N MET A 1 47.35 29.29 3.58
CA MET A 1 45.89 29.56 3.76
C MET A 1 45.06 29.04 2.58
N HIS A 2 45.47 29.19 1.32
CA HIS A 2 44.72 28.73 0.15
C HIS A 2 44.58 27.19 -0.01
N ILE A 3 45.56 26.41 0.47
CA ILE A 3 45.57 24.93 0.34
C ILE A 3 44.54 24.29 1.29
N LEU A 4 44.47 24.78 2.53
CA LEU A 4 43.50 24.30 3.53
C LEU A 4 42.04 24.56 3.09
N LEU A 5 41.77 25.71 2.50
CA LEU A 5 40.41 26.05 2.03
C LEU A 5 39.96 25.15 0.85
N ARG A 6 40.89 24.81 -0.05
CA ARG A 6 40.61 23.87 -1.16
C ARG A 6 40.38 22.44 -0.68
N SER A 7 41.12 22.01 0.35
CA SER A 7 40.92 20.70 0.97
C SER A 7 39.55 20.61 1.65
N LEU A 8 39.18 21.65 2.42
CA LEU A 8 37.87 21.74 3.07
C LEU A 8 36.71 21.79 2.06
N LEU A 9 36.87 22.56 0.98
CA LEU A 9 35.86 22.60 -0.09
C LEU A 9 35.69 21.26 -0.78
N LYS A 10 36.78 20.52 -1.02
CA LYS A 10 36.70 19.15 -1.57
C LYS A 10 36.05 18.16 -0.63
N GLU A 11 36.31 18.27 0.68
CA GLU A 11 35.63 17.44 1.70
C GLU A 11 34.14 17.75 1.77
N ILE A 12 33.74 19.04 1.68
CA ILE A 12 32.34 19.45 1.63
C ILE A 12 31.66 19.01 0.34
N GLU A 13 32.34 19.12 -0.81
CA GLU A 13 31.83 18.65 -2.10
C GLU A 13 31.73 17.12 -2.15
N GLN A 14 32.65 16.37 -1.51
CA GLN A 14 32.54 14.91 -1.37
C GLN A 14 31.41 14.53 -0.43
N ASP A 15 31.20 15.20 0.68
CA ASP A 15 30.12 14.92 1.64
C ASP A 15 28.73 15.19 1.03
N GLN A 16 28.61 16.18 0.12
CA GLN A 16 27.36 16.41 -0.63
C GLN A 16 27.15 15.41 -1.78
N SER A 17 28.16 14.72 -2.25
CA SER A 17 28.07 13.73 -3.33
C SER A 17 27.73 12.31 -2.83
N GLU A 18 27.82 12.04 -1.52
CA GLU A 18 27.56 10.72 -0.93
C GLU A 18 26.13 10.49 -0.44
N GLN A 19 25.23 11.47 -0.50
CA GLN A 19 23.82 11.18 -0.30
C GLN A 19 23.27 10.49 -1.56
N SER A 20 23.36 9.17 -1.59
CA SER A 20 22.63 8.36 -2.55
C SER A 20 21.18 8.84 -2.61
N PRO A 21 20.62 9.07 -3.81
CA PRO A 21 19.23 9.52 -3.93
C PRO A 21 18.33 8.59 -3.12
N LEU A 22 17.37 9.17 -2.40
CA LEU A 22 16.40 8.40 -1.63
C LEU A 22 15.75 7.38 -2.54
N LYS A 23 15.83 6.11 -2.14
CA LYS A 23 15.17 5.02 -2.85
C LYS A 23 13.88 4.69 -2.12
N TYR A 24 12.85 4.39 -2.86
CA TYR A 24 11.54 4.10 -2.32
C TYR A 24 11.06 2.72 -2.74
N GLN A 25 10.64 1.89 -1.77
CA GLN A 25 9.81 0.72 -2.01
C GLN A 25 8.36 1.08 -1.72
N PHE A 26 7.52 1.06 -2.74
CA PHE A 26 6.11 1.42 -2.60
C PHE A 26 5.23 0.19 -2.39
N TYR A 27 4.32 0.28 -1.44
CA TYR A 27 3.30 -0.72 -1.10
C TYR A 27 1.92 -0.07 -1.24
N CYS A 28 1.05 -0.68 -2.04
CA CYS A 28 -0.32 -0.23 -2.23
C CYS A 28 -1.28 -1.25 -1.64
N ASP A 29 -2.21 -0.81 -0.79
CA ASP A 29 -3.30 -1.68 -0.36
C ASP A 29 -4.27 -1.97 -1.52
N MET A 30 -5.09 -2.97 -1.35
CA MET A 30 -6.13 -3.36 -2.30
C MET A 30 -7.50 -2.85 -1.87
N ASP A 31 -7.96 -3.28 -0.67
CA ASP A 31 -9.32 -3.03 -0.20
C ASP A 31 -9.52 -1.55 0.14
N GLY A 32 -10.52 -0.90 -0.44
CA GLY A 32 -10.76 0.53 -0.23
C GLY A 32 -9.77 1.48 -0.93
N VAL A 33 -8.73 0.94 -1.60
CA VAL A 33 -7.76 1.72 -2.40
C VAL A 33 -7.89 1.43 -3.89
N LEU A 34 -7.97 0.17 -4.27
CA LEU A 34 -8.09 -0.28 -5.67
C LEU A 34 -9.44 -0.95 -5.94
N VAL A 35 -10.04 -1.56 -4.92
CA VAL A 35 -11.29 -2.32 -5.03
C VAL A 35 -12.36 -1.74 -4.13
N ASP A 36 -13.61 -1.68 -4.64
CA ASP A 36 -14.80 -1.25 -3.90
C ASP A 36 -15.31 -2.37 -2.97
N MET A 37 -14.56 -2.61 -1.89
CA MET A 37 -14.91 -3.61 -0.88
C MET A 37 -16.22 -3.25 -0.17
N ASP A 38 -16.44 -1.99 0.15
CA ASP A 38 -17.65 -1.51 0.82
C ASP A 38 -18.89 -1.68 -0.06
N GLY A 39 -18.82 -1.34 -1.34
CA GLY A 39 -19.90 -1.55 -2.31
C GLY A 39 -20.19 -3.03 -2.52
N GLY A 40 -19.16 -3.85 -2.64
CA GLY A 40 -19.30 -5.31 -2.70
C GLY A 40 -19.95 -5.90 -1.46
N PHE A 41 -19.53 -5.44 -0.27
CA PHE A 41 -20.11 -5.89 0.98
C PHE A 41 -21.58 -5.49 1.14
N LYS A 42 -21.96 -4.28 0.74
CA LYS A 42 -23.37 -3.84 0.74
C LYS A 42 -24.26 -4.77 -0.05
N LYS A 43 -23.80 -5.33 -1.17
CA LYS A 43 -24.58 -6.27 -1.99
C LYS A 43 -24.98 -7.54 -1.22
N ILE A 44 -24.14 -8.02 -0.31
CA ILE A 44 -24.38 -9.25 0.46
C ILE A 44 -24.94 -9.01 1.86
N SER A 45 -24.79 -7.79 2.40
CA SER A 45 -25.16 -7.43 3.78
C SER A 45 -26.57 -6.80 3.91
N GLY A 46 -27.30 -6.66 2.79
CA GLY A 46 -28.56 -5.93 2.77
C GLY A 46 -28.38 -4.40 2.86
N GLY A 47 -27.29 -3.88 2.26
CA GLY A 47 -27.03 -2.45 2.14
C GLY A 47 -26.18 -1.85 3.29
N LEU A 48 -25.75 -2.66 4.26
CA LEU A 48 -24.97 -2.17 5.39
C LEU A 48 -23.46 -2.17 5.07
N LEU A 49 -22.73 -1.20 5.61
CA LEU A 49 -21.27 -1.21 5.65
C LEU A 49 -20.74 -2.29 6.62
N PRO A 50 -19.49 -2.76 6.46
CA PRO A 50 -18.91 -3.78 7.34
C PRO A 50 -19.04 -3.44 8.83
N LYS A 51 -18.71 -2.21 9.22
CA LYS A 51 -18.78 -1.72 10.60
C LYS A 51 -20.21 -1.73 11.16
N ASP A 52 -21.17 -1.26 10.37
CA ASP A 52 -22.58 -1.21 10.79
C ASP A 52 -23.18 -2.61 10.88
N TYR A 53 -22.77 -3.50 9.96
CA TYR A 53 -23.18 -4.90 9.98
C TYR A 53 -22.65 -5.63 11.23
N GLU A 54 -21.38 -5.42 11.59
CA GLU A 54 -20.81 -5.99 12.82
C GLU A 54 -21.43 -5.40 14.10
N ALA A 55 -21.72 -4.10 14.10
CA ALA A 55 -22.43 -3.47 15.22
C ALA A 55 -23.82 -4.08 15.45
N LYS A 56 -24.54 -4.42 14.37
CA LYS A 56 -25.86 -5.02 14.41
C LYS A 56 -25.86 -6.53 14.70
N ASN A 57 -24.91 -7.27 14.13
CA ASN A 57 -24.92 -8.74 14.11
C ASN A 57 -23.83 -9.38 14.98
N GLY A 58 -23.02 -8.55 15.66
CA GLY A 58 -21.95 -8.97 16.57
C GLY A 58 -20.60 -9.13 15.89
N LYS A 59 -19.58 -9.24 16.72
CA LYS A 59 -18.18 -9.38 16.29
C LYS A 59 -17.99 -10.57 15.37
N ASN A 60 -17.15 -10.40 14.34
CA ASN A 60 -16.84 -11.40 13.31
C ASN A 60 -18.02 -11.76 12.37
N SER A 61 -19.17 -11.07 12.44
CA SER A 61 -20.29 -11.32 11.53
C SER A 61 -19.93 -10.98 10.07
N PHE A 62 -19.04 -10.01 9.85
CA PHE A 62 -18.45 -9.74 8.55
C PHE A 62 -17.86 -11.02 7.91
N TRP A 63 -16.97 -11.72 8.62
CA TRP A 63 -16.36 -12.94 8.10
C TRP A 63 -17.35 -14.07 7.88
N LYS A 64 -18.39 -14.17 8.74
CA LYS A 64 -19.44 -15.19 8.57
C LYS A 64 -20.20 -15.01 7.26
N ILE A 65 -20.64 -13.77 6.95
CA ILE A 65 -21.39 -13.51 5.71
C ILE A 65 -20.48 -13.62 4.47
N VAL A 66 -19.27 -13.07 4.50
CA VAL A 66 -18.31 -13.18 3.39
C VAL A 66 -17.97 -14.63 3.07
N ASN A 67 -17.84 -15.49 4.09
CA ASN A 67 -17.56 -16.92 3.89
C ASN A 67 -18.73 -17.68 3.25
N GLN A 68 -19.97 -17.17 3.33
CA GLN A 68 -21.13 -17.73 2.63
C GLN A 68 -21.16 -17.38 1.14
N HIS A 69 -20.33 -16.40 0.72
CA HIS A 69 -20.16 -15.98 -0.67
C HIS A 69 -18.80 -16.40 -1.19
N PRO A 70 -18.67 -17.60 -1.76
CA PRO A 70 -17.37 -18.22 -2.10
C PRO A 70 -16.56 -17.39 -3.11
N ASN A 71 -17.19 -16.56 -3.92
CA ASN A 71 -16.55 -15.73 -4.94
C ASN A 71 -16.45 -14.24 -4.53
N PHE A 72 -16.70 -13.90 -3.28
CA PHE A 72 -16.82 -12.51 -2.84
C PHE A 72 -15.67 -11.62 -3.35
N TRP A 73 -14.42 -12.03 -3.14
CA TRP A 73 -13.26 -11.21 -3.48
C TRP A 73 -13.02 -11.08 -4.99
N ILE A 74 -13.32 -12.12 -5.77
CA ILE A 74 -13.08 -12.09 -7.22
C ILE A 74 -14.17 -11.32 -7.97
N GLU A 75 -15.35 -11.13 -7.38
CA GLU A 75 -16.50 -10.44 -7.96
C GLU A 75 -16.60 -8.95 -7.58
N LEU A 76 -15.64 -8.45 -6.77
CA LEU A 76 -15.61 -7.04 -6.41
C LEU A 76 -15.32 -6.15 -7.63
N GLU A 77 -15.92 -4.97 -7.65
CA GLU A 77 -15.67 -3.98 -8.70
C GLU A 77 -14.42 -3.15 -8.36
N PRO A 78 -13.63 -2.74 -9.35
CA PRO A 78 -12.57 -1.77 -9.12
C PRO A 78 -13.16 -0.40 -8.75
N LEU A 79 -12.44 0.35 -7.90
CA LEU A 79 -12.74 1.77 -7.73
C LEU A 79 -12.50 2.53 -9.04
N PRO A 80 -13.28 3.58 -9.34
CA PRO A 80 -13.23 4.29 -10.63
C PRO A 80 -11.85 4.84 -11.01
N ASP A 81 -11.05 5.18 -10.01
CA ASP A 81 -9.71 5.78 -10.16
C ASP A 81 -8.56 4.79 -9.90
N ALA A 82 -8.86 3.53 -9.58
CA ALA A 82 -7.89 2.50 -9.22
C ALA A 82 -6.78 2.32 -10.26
N LYS A 83 -7.16 2.21 -11.54
CA LYS A 83 -6.18 2.00 -12.62
C LYS A 83 -5.30 3.22 -12.85
N VAL A 84 -5.87 4.42 -12.80
CA VAL A 84 -5.13 5.68 -12.95
C VAL A 84 -4.13 5.85 -11.80
N LEU A 85 -4.56 5.58 -10.56
CA LEU A 85 -3.71 5.62 -9.39
C LEU A 85 -2.56 4.60 -9.50
N TRP A 86 -2.87 3.36 -9.86
CA TRP A 86 -1.85 2.32 -10.00
C TRP A 86 -0.82 2.64 -11.09
N ASP A 87 -1.26 3.11 -12.26
CA ASP A 87 -0.36 3.50 -13.34
C ASP A 87 0.55 4.65 -12.91
N TYR A 88 0.01 5.65 -12.20
CA TYR A 88 0.80 6.72 -11.63
C TYR A 88 1.87 6.20 -10.66
N ILE A 89 1.52 5.28 -9.76
CA ILE A 89 2.48 4.65 -8.83
C ILE A 89 3.58 3.93 -9.61
N LYS A 90 3.24 3.11 -10.60
CA LYS A 90 4.21 2.37 -11.42
C LYS A 90 5.17 3.29 -12.18
N ASP A 91 4.67 4.38 -12.70
CA ASP A 91 5.49 5.31 -13.50
C ASP A 91 6.51 6.05 -12.64
N ASN A 92 6.21 6.29 -11.38
CA ASN A 92 7.07 7.02 -10.46
C ASN A 92 7.97 6.13 -9.57
N PHE A 93 7.62 4.85 -9.38
CA PHE A 93 8.40 3.90 -8.57
C PHE A 93 8.79 2.68 -9.42
N LYS A 94 9.94 2.76 -10.12
CA LYS A 94 10.39 1.71 -11.05
C LYS A 94 11.44 0.79 -10.47
N THR A 95 12.23 1.29 -9.53
CA THR A 95 13.37 0.55 -8.98
C THR A 95 13.54 0.88 -7.49
N PRO A 96 13.14 -0.02 -6.61
CA PRO A 96 12.43 -1.27 -6.87
C PRO A 96 10.97 -1.05 -7.33
N PRO A 97 10.36 -2.00 -8.07
CA PRO A 97 8.98 -1.87 -8.54
C PRO A 97 7.99 -1.91 -7.36
N PRO A 98 6.84 -1.21 -7.46
CA PRO A 98 5.84 -1.22 -6.42
C PRO A 98 5.19 -2.60 -6.29
N VAL A 99 4.66 -2.89 -5.11
CA VAL A 99 3.96 -4.13 -4.81
C VAL A 99 2.56 -3.85 -4.25
N ILE A 100 1.66 -4.80 -4.41
CA ILE A 100 0.38 -4.79 -3.70
C ILE A 100 0.56 -5.51 -2.36
N LEU A 101 0.20 -4.83 -1.26
CA LEU A 101 0.26 -5.36 0.09
C LEU A 101 -1.11 -5.26 0.75
N SER A 102 -1.92 -6.30 0.59
CA SER A 102 -3.27 -6.38 1.16
C SER A 102 -3.29 -7.28 2.40
N ALA A 103 -4.46 -7.46 3.00
CA ALA A 103 -4.66 -8.35 4.13
C ALA A 103 -5.75 -9.39 3.84
N GLY A 104 -5.59 -10.57 4.45
CA GLY A 104 -6.57 -11.66 4.34
C GLY A 104 -6.06 -12.95 4.97
N GLN A 105 -6.97 -13.87 5.26
CA GLN A 105 -6.63 -15.16 5.85
C GLN A 105 -7.22 -16.32 5.06
N GLY A 106 -6.40 -17.34 4.85
CA GLY A 106 -6.78 -18.56 4.14
C GLY A 106 -6.53 -18.51 2.63
N ASN A 107 -6.20 -19.68 2.08
CA ASN A 107 -5.73 -19.82 0.69
C ASN A 107 -6.73 -19.25 -0.33
N ARG A 108 -8.03 -19.49 -0.13
CA ARG A 108 -9.08 -18.98 -1.03
C ARG A 108 -9.03 -17.45 -1.17
N ILE A 109 -8.84 -16.70 -0.06
CA ILE A 109 -8.77 -15.24 -0.09
C ILE A 109 -7.51 -14.79 -0.82
N VAL A 110 -6.37 -15.42 -0.54
CA VAL A 110 -5.10 -15.16 -1.21
C VAL A 110 -5.23 -15.37 -2.72
N GLU A 111 -5.77 -16.49 -3.15
CA GLU A 111 -5.97 -16.84 -4.56
C GLU A 111 -6.90 -15.84 -5.26
N GLN A 112 -8.05 -15.52 -4.66
CA GLN A 112 -9.03 -14.62 -5.27
C GLN A 112 -8.52 -13.17 -5.35
N LYS A 113 -7.93 -12.64 -4.30
CA LYS A 113 -7.34 -11.30 -4.33
C LYS A 113 -6.22 -11.21 -5.35
N THR A 114 -5.35 -12.21 -5.41
CA THR A 114 -4.27 -12.27 -6.39
C THR A 114 -4.82 -12.33 -7.82
N ALA A 115 -5.81 -13.17 -8.07
CA ALA A 115 -6.45 -13.28 -9.37
C ALA A 115 -7.17 -11.99 -9.78
N TRP A 116 -7.85 -11.34 -8.83
CA TRP A 116 -8.50 -10.05 -9.05
C TRP A 116 -7.50 -8.97 -9.45
N ILE A 117 -6.39 -8.82 -8.70
CA ILE A 117 -5.33 -7.85 -9.00
C ILE A 117 -4.74 -8.08 -10.39
N ARG A 118 -4.43 -9.33 -10.74
CA ARG A 118 -3.89 -9.67 -12.06
C ARG A 118 -4.83 -9.37 -13.20
N LYS A 119 -6.12 -9.54 -12.97
CA LYS A 119 -7.17 -9.28 -13.99
C LYS A 119 -7.44 -7.80 -14.19
N HIS A 120 -7.52 -7.02 -13.11
CA HIS A 120 -8.06 -5.66 -13.15
C HIS A 120 -7.00 -4.57 -13.07
N ILE A 121 -5.84 -4.85 -12.46
CA ILE A 121 -4.81 -3.85 -12.15
C ILE A 121 -3.54 -4.11 -12.95
N ASP A 122 -2.84 -5.21 -12.66
CA ASP A 122 -1.56 -5.53 -13.30
C ASP A 122 -1.29 -7.04 -13.24
N PRO A 123 -1.14 -7.73 -14.39
CA PRO A 123 -0.91 -9.16 -14.44
C PRO A 123 0.46 -9.58 -13.89
N SER A 124 1.43 -8.65 -13.81
CA SER A 124 2.82 -8.94 -13.46
C SER A 124 3.21 -8.48 -12.06
N VAL A 125 2.35 -7.71 -11.36
CA VAL A 125 2.68 -7.15 -10.05
C VAL A 125 2.86 -8.24 -8.99
N GLN A 126 3.83 -8.03 -8.10
CA GLN A 126 3.96 -8.84 -6.90
C GLN A 126 2.81 -8.53 -5.94
N VAL A 127 2.11 -9.57 -5.50
CA VAL A 127 1.02 -9.47 -4.53
C VAL A 127 1.43 -10.17 -3.24
N ILE A 128 1.37 -9.45 -2.14
CA ILE A 128 1.65 -9.95 -0.79
C ILE A 128 0.35 -9.83 0.01
N ILE A 129 -0.08 -10.92 0.65
CA ILE A 129 -1.25 -10.93 1.51
C ILE A 129 -0.82 -11.16 2.95
N ALA A 130 -0.87 -10.10 3.74
CA ALA A 130 -0.63 -10.16 5.18
C ALA A 130 -1.80 -10.83 5.90
N ASN A 131 -1.55 -11.44 7.06
CA ASN A 131 -2.60 -12.10 7.85
C ASN A 131 -3.57 -11.10 8.53
N SER A 132 -3.18 -9.83 8.64
CA SER A 132 -4.04 -8.69 9.03
C SER A 132 -3.43 -7.38 8.57
N GLY A 133 -4.24 -6.31 8.50
CA GLY A 133 -3.77 -4.98 8.09
C GLY A 133 -2.67 -4.43 9.00
N VAL A 134 -2.85 -4.52 10.31
CA VAL A 134 -1.85 -4.04 11.30
C VAL A 134 -0.54 -4.83 11.29
N ASN A 135 -0.53 -6.01 10.69
CA ASN A 135 0.67 -6.84 10.55
C ASN A 135 1.41 -6.61 9.22
N LYS A 136 0.93 -5.74 8.35
CA LYS A 136 1.60 -5.40 7.08
C LYS A 136 3.09 -5.09 7.23
N PRO A 137 3.56 -4.40 8.30
CA PRO A 137 4.99 -4.15 8.48
C PRO A 137 5.87 -5.40 8.54
N GLN A 138 5.33 -6.55 8.94
CA GLN A 138 6.07 -7.82 8.99
C GLN A 138 6.33 -8.43 7.60
N TYR A 139 5.67 -7.92 6.57
CA TYR A 139 5.75 -8.39 5.19
C TYR A 139 6.57 -7.47 4.28
N ILE A 140 7.33 -6.57 4.89
CA ILE A 140 8.25 -5.70 4.15
C ILE A 140 9.29 -6.55 3.44
N ILE A 141 9.50 -6.24 2.16
CA ILE A 141 10.54 -6.88 1.36
C ILE A 141 11.91 -6.48 1.94
N ASN A 142 12.65 -7.47 2.41
CA ASN A 142 14.02 -7.25 2.86
C ASN A 142 14.89 -6.84 1.67
N SER A 143 15.58 -5.74 1.81
CA SER A 143 16.52 -5.23 0.83
C SER A 143 17.87 -4.97 1.48
N THR A 144 18.94 -5.23 0.75
CA THR A 144 20.30 -4.83 1.12
C THR A 144 20.60 -3.38 0.73
N GLU A 145 19.64 -2.70 0.09
CA GLU A 145 19.79 -1.31 -0.33
C GLU A 145 19.84 -0.39 0.89
N PRO A 146 20.94 0.35 1.10
CA PRO A 146 21.02 1.33 2.16
C PRO A 146 20.02 2.47 1.90
N ASN A 147 19.45 3.02 2.96
CA ASN A 147 18.54 4.18 2.90
C ASN A 147 17.23 3.95 2.13
N LEU A 148 16.77 2.69 2.00
CA LEU A 148 15.49 2.39 1.37
C LEU A 148 14.34 2.84 2.27
N THR A 149 13.55 3.78 1.80
CA THR A 149 12.32 4.23 2.46
C THR A 149 11.14 3.42 1.96
N HIS A 150 10.34 2.88 2.89
CA HIS A 150 9.17 2.08 2.58
C HIS A 150 7.90 2.91 2.73
N ILE A 151 7.16 3.09 1.63
CA ILE A 151 5.93 3.88 1.58
C ILE A 151 4.73 2.93 1.51
N LEU A 152 3.77 3.06 2.42
CA LEU A 152 2.47 2.38 2.36
C LEU A 152 1.37 3.38 1.99
N LEU A 153 0.53 3.04 1.01
CA LEU A 153 -0.74 3.69 0.75
C LEU A 153 -1.87 2.76 1.21
N ASP A 154 -2.72 3.21 2.16
CA ASP A 154 -3.75 2.41 2.81
C ASP A 154 -4.92 3.31 3.23
N ASP A 155 -6.16 2.84 3.23
CA ASP A 155 -7.35 3.60 3.60
C ASP A 155 -7.66 3.57 5.11
N THR A 156 -6.97 2.70 5.86
CA THR A 156 -7.28 2.42 7.27
C THR A 156 -6.27 3.05 8.24
N ASN A 157 -6.71 4.00 9.06
CA ASN A 157 -5.85 4.69 10.04
C ASN A 157 -5.04 3.75 10.95
N LYS A 158 -5.59 2.59 11.33
CA LYS A 158 -4.86 1.62 12.18
C LYS A 158 -3.65 1.02 11.45
N ASN A 159 -3.77 0.80 10.14
CA ASN A 159 -2.68 0.28 9.32
C ASN A 159 -1.61 1.36 9.13
N ILE A 160 -2.02 2.62 8.88
CA ILE A 160 -1.14 3.78 8.81
C ILE A 160 -0.29 3.89 10.08
N THR A 161 -0.94 3.94 11.24
CA THR A 161 -0.26 4.02 12.54
C THR A 161 0.68 2.84 12.80
N ALA A 162 0.25 1.61 12.47
CA ALA A 162 1.08 0.42 12.64
C ALA A 162 2.32 0.46 11.75
N TRP A 163 2.19 0.98 10.52
CA TRP A 163 3.30 1.11 9.58
C TRP A 163 4.32 2.13 10.08
N GLU A 164 3.89 3.35 10.42
CA GLU A 164 4.76 4.42 10.89
C GLU A 164 5.53 4.05 12.16
N ASN A 165 4.88 3.33 13.08
CA ASN A 165 5.49 2.88 14.34
C ASN A 165 6.38 1.64 14.18
N SER A 166 6.51 1.07 12.97
CA SER A 166 7.26 -0.19 12.77
C SER A 166 8.76 -0.02 12.61
N GLY A 167 9.28 1.20 12.54
CA GLY A 167 10.71 1.49 12.43
C GLY A 167 11.02 2.72 11.61
N GLU A 168 12.31 3.02 11.48
CA GLU A 168 12.80 4.13 10.67
C GLU A 168 12.57 3.89 9.18
N GLY A 169 12.55 4.98 8.40
CA GLY A 169 12.32 4.91 6.96
C GLY A 169 10.93 4.38 6.58
N ARG A 170 9.91 4.60 7.42
CA ARG A 170 8.52 4.24 7.18
C ARG A 170 7.68 5.48 6.95
N ILE A 171 7.05 5.56 5.79
CA ILE A 171 6.09 6.60 5.44
C ILE A 171 4.75 5.92 5.17
N ALA A 172 3.67 6.43 5.73
CA ALA A 172 2.35 5.96 5.42
C ALA A 172 1.47 7.09 4.87
N LEU A 173 0.70 6.79 3.85
CA LEU A 173 -0.20 7.70 3.16
C LEU A 173 -1.63 7.22 3.32
N LEU A 174 -2.47 8.03 3.98
CA LEU A 174 -3.88 7.71 4.14
C LEU A 174 -4.62 7.97 2.82
N HIS A 175 -5.10 6.91 2.19
CA HIS A 175 -5.94 6.99 1.01
C HIS A 175 -7.33 7.53 1.35
N LYS A 176 -7.83 8.45 0.51
CA LYS A 176 -9.23 8.93 0.51
C LYS A 176 -9.85 8.81 -0.87
N ASN A 177 -9.09 9.08 -1.90
CA ASN A 177 -9.39 8.94 -3.32
C ASN A 177 -8.08 9.03 -4.11
N GLY A 178 -8.10 8.64 -5.39
CA GLY A 178 -6.89 8.61 -6.22
C GLY A 178 -6.24 9.97 -6.41
N ALA A 179 -7.02 11.03 -6.60
CA ALA A 179 -6.48 12.37 -6.82
C ALA A 179 -5.72 12.90 -5.60
N ASP A 180 -6.25 12.70 -4.40
CA ASP A 180 -5.57 13.11 -3.17
C ASP A 180 -4.33 12.24 -2.91
N SER A 181 -4.40 10.94 -3.19
CA SER A 181 -3.24 10.04 -3.08
C SER A 181 -2.11 10.44 -4.01
N ILE A 182 -2.41 10.80 -5.26
CA ILE A 182 -1.42 11.30 -6.22
C ILE A 182 -0.72 12.56 -5.69
N LYS A 183 -1.47 13.53 -5.12
CA LYS A 183 -0.87 14.72 -4.51
C LYS A 183 0.04 14.38 -3.32
N LEU A 184 -0.36 13.45 -2.47
CA LEU A 184 0.47 12.99 -1.36
C LEU A 184 1.78 12.36 -1.87
N ILE A 185 1.69 11.49 -2.88
CA ILE A 185 2.86 10.87 -3.51
C ILE A 185 3.79 11.95 -4.10
N GLN A 186 3.23 12.92 -4.84
CA GLN A 186 3.99 14.04 -5.41
C GLN A 186 4.77 14.80 -4.34
N SER A 187 4.18 15.03 -3.18
CA SER A 187 4.85 15.75 -2.08
C SER A 187 6.08 15.02 -1.51
N ILE A 188 6.17 13.70 -1.73
CA ILE A 188 7.32 12.87 -1.29
C ILE A 188 8.41 12.87 -2.34
N ILE A 189 8.05 12.64 -3.61
CA ILE A 189 9.04 12.47 -4.69
C ILE A 189 9.63 13.80 -5.19
N SER A 190 9.05 14.95 -4.78
CA SER A 190 9.53 16.30 -5.12
C SER A 190 10.55 16.84 -4.12
N LYS A 191 10.91 16.09 -3.08
CA LYS A 191 11.92 16.46 -2.06
C LYS A 191 13.27 15.89 -2.44
#